data_b1585617c01abb6af1aca45a01e61548
#
_entry.id   b1585617c01abb6af1aca45a01e61548
#
_cell.length_a   1.000
_cell.length_b   1.000
_cell.length_c   1.000
_cell.angle_alpha   90.00
_cell.angle_beta   90.00
_cell.angle_gamma   90.00
#
_symmetry.space_group_name_H-M   'P 1'
#
loop_
_entity.id
_entity.type
_entity.pdbx_description
1 polymer ?
#
loop_
_entity_poly.entity_id
_entity_poly.type
_entity_poly.pdbx_seq_one_letter_code
_entity_poly.pdbx_strand_id
1 'polypeptide(L)'
;MLTQKISVIYIFLYYFLYGFSYNLSKIDITQAFNKMLSYIQRNKYRTFAMITYDFKEDTDMSEIKQPASALSSPRFCNMGTFMRMQKVDTAEGLDFAIAGAPFDTGSSFRSGSRFGPNAIRNISAMMKPNNVIMQVNIMESLKGGDIGDFNITPGYIHPSYDAIEKGVAGILEKNACPIVLGGDHAITLAELRAVAKKYGPVALVHFDSHSDLCDEVFGQKYNHGTPFRRAIEEGLIDPSHSIQIGMRGSLYDPNEHKMAAELGMKLIPAHKVREMGLPALIETAIERVGDKPCFLTFDIDFIDPAYAPGTGTPEVGGFTSLEGLELVR
;
A
#
# COMPACT_ATOMS: atom_id res chain seq x y z
N MET A 1 -5.98 6.68 23.03
CA MET A 1 -5.70 7.64 21.92
C MET A 1 -4.67 7.19 20.88
N LEU A 2 -3.82 6.17 21.12
CA LEU A 2 -2.82 5.72 20.13
C LEU A 2 -3.31 4.61 19.19
N THR A 3 -4.41 3.96 19.46
CA THR A 3 -4.91 2.77 18.73
C THR A 3 -5.69 3.08 17.46
N GLN A 4 -6.07 4.33 17.20
CA GLN A 4 -6.85 4.71 16.01
C GLN A 4 -5.99 5.00 14.75
N LYS A 5 -4.69 5.22 14.91
CA LYS A 5 -3.81 5.71 13.84
C LYS A 5 -3.27 4.63 12.87
N ILE A 6 -3.41 3.35 13.19
CA ILE A 6 -2.81 2.23 12.45
C ILE A 6 -3.67 1.75 11.27
N SER A 7 -4.91 2.22 11.16
CA SER A 7 -5.97 1.51 10.43
C SER A 7 -6.11 1.82 8.94
N VAL A 8 -5.54 2.88 8.39
CA VAL A 8 -5.93 3.38 7.05
C VAL A 8 -5.45 2.51 5.91
N ILE A 9 -4.18 2.15 5.88
CA ILE A 9 -3.62 1.30 4.81
C ILE A 9 -4.13 -0.14 4.93
N TYR A 10 -4.28 -0.65 6.16
CA TYR A 10 -4.85 -1.97 6.44
C TYR A 10 -6.27 -2.18 5.93
N ILE A 11 -7.08 -1.11 5.95
CA ILE A 11 -8.49 -1.20 5.54
C ILE A 11 -8.61 -1.28 4.02
N PHE A 12 -7.74 -0.64 3.25
CA PHE A 12 -7.85 -0.56 1.79
C PHE A 12 -7.45 -1.85 1.08
N LEU A 13 -6.35 -2.47 1.47
CA LEU A 13 -5.94 -3.75 0.89
C LEU A 13 -6.89 -4.91 1.25
N TYR A 14 -7.53 -4.86 2.42
CA TYR A 14 -8.53 -5.85 2.82
C TYR A 14 -9.67 -5.98 1.82
N TYR A 15 -10.17 -4.84 1.33
CA TYR A 15 -11.31 -4.86 0.43
C TYR A 15 -10.94 -5.22 -1.01
N PHE A 16 -9.69 -5.02 -1.38
CA PHE A 16 -9.22 -5.34 -2.73
C PHE A 16 -9.23 -6.84 -3.04
N LEU A 17 -9.05 -7.68 -2.03
CA LEU A 17 -8.87 -9.12 -2.19
C LEU A 17 -10.11 -9.98 -1.84
N TYR A 18 -11.22 -9.42 -1.31
CA TYR A 18 -12.36 -10.24 -0.83
C TYR A 18 -13.74 -9.89 -1.37
N GLY A 19 -14.24 -10.74 -2.22
CA GLY A 19 -15.67 -10.90 -2.47
C GLY A 19 -16.14 -12.30 -2.12
N PHE A 20 -16.21 -12.70 -0.82
CA PHE A 20 -17.08 -13.79 -0.39
C PHE A 20 -17.29 -13.85 1.14
N SER A 21 -18.52 -14.19 1.52
CA SER A 21 -19.18 -14.17 2.80
C SER A 21 -18.75 -15.26 3.81
N TYR A 22 -18.88 -14.99 5.12
CA TYR A 22 -19.58 -15.85 6.07
C TYR A 22 -20.06 -15.10 7.33
N ASN A 23 -21.16 -15.58 7.87
CA ASN A 23 -22.00 -14.99 8.90
C ASN A 23 -21.61 -15.51 10.30
N LEU A 24 -21.38 -14.66 11.30
CA LEU A 24 -21.34 -15.05 12.71
C LEU A 24 -21.90 -13.94 13.61
N SER A 25 -22.91 -14.30 14.39
CA SER A 25 -23.61 -13.47 15.37
C SER A 25 -23.05 -13.66 16.79
N LYS A 26 -22.96 -12.52 17.54
CA LYS A 26 -22.81 -12.38 19.00
C LYS A 26 -21.41 -12.61 19.60
N ILE A 27 -20.68 -11.52 19.79
CA ILE A 27 -19.59 -11.42 20.78
C ILE A 27 -19.74 -10.08 21.52
N ASP A 28 -19.63 -10.12 22.86
CA ASP A 28 -19.66 -8.95 23.72
C ASP A 28 -18.40 -8.08 23.48
N ILE A 29 -18.62 -6.88 22.95
CA ILE A 29 -17.60 -5.93 22.48
C ILE A 29 -16.69 -5.50 23.63
N THR A 30 -17.23 -5.33 24.84
CA THR A 30 -16.47 -4.88 26.01
C THR A 30 -15.45 -5.94 26.47
N GLN A 31 -15.82 -7.20 26.37
CA GLN A 31 -14.96 -8.32 26.74
C GLN A 31 -13.83 -8.55 25.70
N ALA A 32 -14.12 -8.36 24.42
CA ALA A 32 -13.14 -8.45 23.34
C ALA A 32 -12.11 -7.30 23.42
N PHE A 33 -12.56 -6.09 23.67
CA PHE A 33 -11.72 -4.90 23.85
C PHE A 33 -10.79 -5.04 25.08
N ASN A 34 -11.30 -5.49 26.20
CA ASN A 34 -10.49 -5.71 27.39
C ASN A 34 -9.49 -6.86 27.26
N LYS A 35 -9.82 -7.91 26.50
CA LYS A 35 -8.87 -8.98 26.14
C LYS A 35 -7.77 -8.46 25.20
N MET A 36 -8.12 -7.63 24.22
CA MET A 36 -7.15 -7.01 23.32
C MET A 36 -6.21 -6.06 24.07
N LEU A 37 -6.73 -5.19 24.96
CA LEU A 37 -5.91 -4.34 25.81
C LEU A 37 -4.99 -5.14 26.73
N SER A 38 -5.46 -6.24 27.31
CA SER A 38 -4.64 -7.10 28.15
C SER A 38 -3.56 -7.86 27.36
N TYR A 39 -3.84 -8.21 26.11
CA TYR A 39 -2.88 -8.82 25.19
C TYR A 39 -1.78 -7.84 24.77
N ILE A 40 -2.17 -6.61 24.42
CA ILE A 40 -1.24 -5.50 24.09
C ILE A 40 -0.36 -5.16 25.30
N GLN A 41 -0.91 -5.09 26.51
CA GLN A 41 -0.16 -4.81 27.73
C GLN A 41 0.79 -5.95 28.15
N ARG A 42 0.40 -7.21 27.94
CA ARG A 42 1.24 -8.38 28.27
C ARG A 42 2.42 -8.58 27.33
N ASN A 43 2.27 -8.22 26.05
CA ASN A 43 3.25 -8.54 25.02
C ASN A 43 4.21 -7.40 24.68
N LYS A 44 4.18 -6.26 25.39
CA LYS A 44 5.10 -5.11 25.14
C LYS A 44 5.21 -4.72 23.66
N TYR A 45 4.12 -4.84 22.87
CA TYR A 45 4.14 -4.36 21.52
C TYR A 45 4.30 -2.83 21.51
N ARG A 46 5.50 -2.38 21.18
CA ARG A 46 5.74 -0.98 20.84
C ARG A 46 4.94 -0.69 19.57
N THR A 47 4.17 0.36 19.64
CA THR A 47 3.30 0.82 18.55
C THR A 47 4.13 1.13 17.32
N PHE A 48 3.74 0.58 16.18
CA PHE A 48 4.25 1.02 14.89
C PHE A 48 3.98 2.51 14.73
N ALA A 49 5.02 3.29 14.57
CA ALA A 49 4.89 4.61 13.99
C ALA A 49 4.88 4.47 12.46
N MET A 50 3.81 3.93 11.89
CA MET A 50 3.42 4.38 10.56
C MET A 50 3.33 5.90 10.63
N ILE A 51 3.64 6.64 9.57
CA ILE A 51 3.55 8.09 9.52
C ILE A 51 2.46 8.55 10.49
N THR A 52 2.85 9.01 11.68
CA THR A 52 1.89 9.42 12.69
C THR A 52 1.40 10.78 12.28
N TYR A 53 0.33 10.81 11.51
CA TYR A 53 -0.42 12.04 11.33
C TYR A 53 -1.04 12.42 12.66
N ASP A 54 -0.74 13.62 13.16
CA ASP A 54 -1.52 14.24 14.21
C ASP A 54 -2.89 14.61 13.63
N PHE A 55 -3.85 13.69 13.76
CA PHE A 55 -5.24 14.00 13.44
C PHE A 55 -5.72 15.08 14.38
N LYS A 56 -6.07 16.24 13.84
CA LYS A 56 -6.67 17.32 14.62
C LYS A 56 -8.03 16.84 15.13
N GLU A 57 -8.27 17.02 16.43
CA GLU A 57 -9.51 16.62 17.11
C GLU A 57 -10.76 17.40 16.68
N ASP A 58 -10.63 18.49 15.88
CA ASP A 58 -11.72 19.40 15.53
C ASP A 58 -11.78 19.68 14.03
N THR A 59 -12.33 18.72 13.28
CA THR A 59 -12.78 19.01 11.92
C THR A 59 -14.24 18.58 11.76
N ASP A 60 -15.08 19.52 11.39
CA ASP A 60 -16.48 19.27 11.09
C ASP A 60 -16.62 18.19 10.01
N MET A 61 -17.19 17.03 10.38
CA MET A 61 -17.42 15.89 9.49
C MET A 61 -18.59 16.11 8.53
N SER A 62 -19.30 17.25 8.63
CA SER A 62 -20.55 17.51 7.87
C SER A 62 -20.32 17.75 6.39
N GLU A 63 -19.11 18.11 5.94
CA GLU A 63 -18.83 18.48 4.54
C GLU A 63 -18.50 17.30 3.62
N ILE A 64 -18.07 16.15 4.15
CA ILE A 64 -17.72 14.98 3.33
C ILE A 64 -18.88 13.99 3.29
N LYS A 65 -19.48 13.85 2.10
CA LYS A 65 -20.59 12.92 1.89
C LYS A 65 -20.15 11.47 1.97
N GLN A 66 -20.82 10.69 2.79
CA GLN A 66 -20.64 9.23 2.86
C GLN A 66 -20.98 8.60 1.49
N PRO A 67 -20.30 7.49 1.13
CA PRO A 67 -20.66 6.73 -0.06
C PRO A 67 -22.13 6.31 -0.04
N ALA A 68 -22.81 6.47 -1.17
CA ALA A 68 -24.21 6.08 -1.28
C ALA A 68 -24.38 4.59 -0.99
N SER A 69 -25.36 4.25 -0.14
CA SER A 69 -25.68 2.86 0.17
C SER A 69 -26.04 2.07 -1.09
N ALA A 70 -25.49 0.86 -1.24
CA ALA A 70 -25.86 -0.03 -2.34
C ALA A 70 -27.30 -0.56 -2.26
N LEU A 71 -27.98 -0.33 -1.14
CA LEU A 71 -29.40 -0.64 -0.97
C LEU A 71 -30.30 0.42 -1.60
N SER A 72 -29.80 1.65 -1.77
CA SER A 72 -30.53 2.79 -2.36
C SER A 72 -29.97 3.23 -3.71
N SER A 73 -28.74 2.92 -4.02
CA SER A 73 -28.08 3.29 -5.27
C SER A 73 -27.26 2.11 -5.81
N PRO A 74 -27.64 1.51 -6.96
CA PRO A 74 -26.93 0.34 -7.51
C PRO A 74 -25.43 0.64 -7.72
N ARG A 75 -24.58 -0.41 -7.50
CA ARG A 75 -23.11 -0.27 -7.60
C ARG A 75 -22.61 0.07 -9.00
N PHE A 76 -23.35 -0.27 -10.04
CA PHE A 76 -23.02 0.07 -11.42
C PHE A 76 -23.44 1.50 -11.82
N CYS A 77 -24.12 2.24 -10.93
CA CYS A 77 -24.44 3.64 -11.10
C CYS A 77 -23.38 4.52 -10.43
N ASN A 78 -23.20 5.73 -10.93
CA ASN A 78 -22.33 6.79 -10.43
C ASN A 78 -20.90 6.79 -11.01
N MET A 79 -20.15 7.84 -10.68
CA MET A 79 -18.76 7.99 -11.10
C MET A 79 -17.88 6.92 -10.47
N GLY A 80 -16.92 6.42 -11.25
CA GLY A 80 -15.97 5.40 -10.84
C GLY A 80 -14.89 5.92 -9.90
N THR A 81 -15.27 6.33 -8.69
CA THR A 81 -14.33 6.64 -7.61
C THR A 81 -14.10 5.41 -6.73
N PHE A 82 -12.97 5.38 -6.03
CA PHE A 82 -12.65 4.27 -5.11
C PHE A 82 -13.70 4.18 -4.00
N MET A 83 -14.24 2.99 -3.76
CA MET A 83 -15.35 2.73 -2.81
C MET A 83 -16.59 3.62 -2.99
N ARG A 84 -16.74 4.25 -4.17
CA ARG A 84 -17.80 5.25 -4.40
C ARG A 84 -17.68 6.47 -3.47
N MET A 85 -16.48 6.74 -2.97
CA MET A 85 -16.20 7.94 -2.17
C MET A 85 -16.41 9.21 -2.97
N GLN A 86 -16.50 10.32 -2.28
CA GLN A 86 -16.61 11.62 -2.93
C GLN A 86 -15.36 11.89 -3.78
N LYS A 87 -15.56 12.31 -5.04
CA LYS A 87 -14.50 12.91 -5.82
C LYS A 87 -14.24 14.31 -5.29
N VAL A 88 -12.98 14.62 -5.06
CA VAL A 88 -12.51 15.91 -4.56
C VAL A 88 -11.37 16.43 -5.44
N ASP A 89 -11.18 17.74 -5.48
CA ASP A 89 -10.12 18.36 -6.28
C ASP A 89 -8.83 18.60 -5.46
N THR A 90 -8.92 18.49 -4.14
CA THR A 90 -7.81 18.71 -3.21
C THR A 90 -7.93 17.77 -2.02
N ALA A 91 -6.79 17.47 -1.38
CA ALA A 91 -6.75 16.71 -0.14
C ALA A 91 -6.95 17.56 1.13
N GLU A 92 -7.40 18.82 1.00
CA GLU A 92 -7.64 19.70 2.14
C GLU A 92 -8.69 19.12 3.10
N GLY A 93 -8.34 19.02 4.37
CA GLY A 93 -9.21 18.49 5.42
C GLY A 93 -9.46 16.98 5.38
N LEU A 94 -8.75 16.23 4.50
CA LEU A 94 -8.79 14.78 4.48
C LEU A 94 -7.75 14.16 5.41
N ASP A 95 -8.05 12.97 5.94
CA ASP A 95 -7.08 12.11 6.61
C ASP A 95 -6.28 11.29 5.58
N PHE A 96 -6.92 10.89 4.47
CA PHE A 96 -6.27 10.20 3.35
C PHE A 96 -6.90 10.58 2.01
N ALA A 97 -6.11 10.50 0.95
CA ALA A 97 -6.55 10.73 -0.41
C ALA A 97 -6.16 9.56 -1.33
N ILE A 98 -7.13 9.05 -2.09
CA ILE A 98 -6.88 8.09 -3.16
C ILE A 98 -6.47 8.84 -4.41
N ALA A 99 -5.36 8.42 -5.01
CA ALA A 99 -4.88 8.92 -6.29
C ALA A 99 -4.54 7.76 -7.23
N GLY A 100 -4.66 7.96 -8.53
CA GLY A 100 -4.19 6.98 -9.51
C GLY A 100 -2.90 7.44 -10.19
N ALA A 101 -1.99 6.49 -10.45
CA ALA A 101 -0.81 6.68 -11.28
C ALA A 101 -0.87 5.69 -12.46
N PRO A 102 -1.64 6.00 -13.53
CA PRO A 102 -1.90 5.09 -14.65
C PRO A 102 -0.69 4.98 -15.60
N PHE A 103 0.41 4.42 -15.10
CA PHE A 103 1.69 4.31 -15.77
C PHE A 103 2.11 2.87 -15.99
N ASP A 104 2.67 2.53 -17.16
CA ASP A 104 3.24 1.21 -17.47
C ASP A 104 4.40 1.26 -18.47
N THR A 105 5.01 2.44 -18.64
CA THR A 105 6.13 2.63 -19.55
C THR A 105 7.41 1.91 -19.06
N GLY A 106 7.50 1.63 -17.75
CA GLY A 106 8.60 0.90 -17.15
C GLY A 106 8.50 -0.63 -17.25
N SER A 107 7.39 -1.18 -17.71
CA SER A 107 7.14 -2.64 -17.76
C SER A 107 8.07 -3.36 -18.75
N SER A 108 8.63 -4.49 -18.32
CA SER A 108 9.58 -5.29 -19.11
C SER A 108 8.92 -6.44 -19.90
N PHE A 109 7.69 -6.85 -19.56
CA PHE A 109 7.02 -8.00 -20.20
C PHE A 109 5.59 -7.68 -20.64
N ARG A 110 4.59 -7.69 -19.74
CA ARG A 110 3.20 -7.38 -20.10
C ARG A 110 2.89 -5.93 -19.77
N SER A 111 2.45 -5.17 -20.76
CA SER A 111 1.87 -3.84 -20.55
C SER A 111 0.40 -3.96 -20.15
N GLY A 112 -0.18 -2.87 -19.66
CA GLY A 112 -1.59 -2.78 -19.30
C GLY A 112 -1.84 -2.35 -17.85
N SER A 113 -0.82 -2.29 -17.00
CA SER A 113 -0.95 -1.78 -15.62
C SER A 113 -1.39 -0.32 -15.57
N ARG A 114 -1.25 0.46 -16.65
CA ARG A 114 -1.87 1.79 -16.78
C ARG A 114 -3.39 1.80 -16.58
N PHE A 115 -4.06 0.67 -16.76
CA PHE A 115 -5.49 0.52 -16.51
C PHE A 115 -5.80 0.09 -15.07
N GLY A 116 -4.76 -0.18 -14.26
CA GLY A 116 -4.87 -0.61 -12.86
C GLY A 116 -5.71 0.32 -12.00
N PRO A 117 -5.45 1.63 -11.94
CA PRO A 117 -6.23 2.56 -11.12
C PRO A 117 -7.72 2.52 -11.43
N ASN A 118 -8.08 2.49 -12.72
CA ASN A 118 -9.49 2.41 -13.12
C ASN A 118 -10.12 1.05 -12.78
N ALA A 119 -9.39 -0.06 -13.00
CA ALA A 119 -9.87 -1.40 -12.67
C ALA A 119 -10.10 -1.56 -11.16
N ILE A 120 -9.17 -1.05 -10.34
CA ILE A 120 -9.26 -1.05 -8.88
C ILE A 120 -10.47 -0.24 -8.40
N ARG A 121 -10.66 0.98 -8.93
CA ARG A 121 -11.83 1.81 -8.60
C ARG A 121 -13.13 1.10 -8.96
N ASN A 122 -13.19 0.48 -10.13
CA ASN A 122 -14.39 -0.22 -10.59
C ASN A 122 -14.78 -1.36 -9.64
N ILE A 123 -13.84 -2.26 -9.31
CA ILE A 123 -14.14 -3.38 -8.40
C ILE A 123 -14.37 -2.92 -6.97
N SER A 124 -13.77 -1.82 -6.54
CA SER A 124 -13.95 -1.25 -5.21
C SER A 124 -15.39 -0.80 -4.93
N ALA A 125 -16.23 -0.62 -5.97
CA ALA A 125 -17.66 -0.38 -5.80
C ALA A 125 -18.39 -1.51 -5.06
N MET A 126 -17.81 -2.72 -4.99
CA MET A 126 -18.32 -3.84 -4.19
C MET A 126 -18.03 -3.69 -2.69
N MET A 127 -17.09 -2.84 -2.32
CA MET A 127 -16.68 -2.64 -0.92
C MET A 127 -17.78 -1.96 -0.10
N LYS A 128 -17.73 -2.20 1.20
CA LYS A 128 -18.64 -1.62 2.19
C LYS A 128 -17.82 -0.97 3.30
N PRO A 129 -18.28 0.10 3.93
CA PRO A 129 -17.47 0.87 4.87
C PRO A 129 -17.14 0.13 6.18
N ASN A 130 -17.92 -0.89 6.53
CA ASN A 130 -17.71 -1.63 7.79
C ASN A 130 -16.76 -2.83 7.59
N ASN A 131 -15.62 -2.78 8.26
CA ASN A 131 -14.71 -3.92 8.39
C ASN A 131 -15.10 -4.76 9.61
N VAL A 132 -15.65 -5.95 9.39
CA VAL A 132 -16.19 -6.80 10.46
C VAL A 132 -15.09 -7.43 11.34
N ILE A 133 -13.87 -7.59 10.85
CA ILE A 133 -12.74 -8.16 11.60
C ILE A 133 -12.13 -7.11 12.53
N MET A 134 -11.91 -5.92 12.01
CA MET A 134 -11.39 -4.80 12.78
C MET A 134 -12.46 -4.04 13.57
N GLN A 135 -13.75 -4.33 13.31
CA GLN A 135 -14.91 -3.68 13.90
C GLN A 135 -14.87 -2.15 13.74
N VAL A 136 -14.46 -1.69 12.55
CA VAL A 136 -14.32 -0.27 12.22
C VAL A 136 -15.19 0.05 11.01
N ASN A 137 -15.94 1.15 11.08
CA ASN A 137 -16.48 1.82 9.92
C ASN A 137 -15.48 2.89 9.47
N ILE A 138 -14.82 2.66 8.34
CA ILE A 138 -13.76 3.54 7.87
C ILE A 138 -14.24 4.96 7.61
N MET A 139 -15.44 5.10 7.06
CA MET A 139 -15.99 6.40 6.67
C MET A 139 -16.53 7.21 7.85
N GLU A 140 -16.77 6.56 9.00
CA GLU A 140 -17.10 7.23 10.27
C GLU A 140 -15.84 7.57 11.07
N SER A 141 -14.75 6.83 10.84
CA SER A 141 -13.50 6.98 11.57
C SER A 141 -12.51 7.93 10.90
N LEU A 142 -12.58 8.07 9.57
CA LEU A 142 -11.60 8.80 8.77
C LEU A 142 -12.28 9.52 7.61
N LYS A 143 -11.76 10.70 7.29
CA LYS A 143 -12.16 11.49 6.14
C LYS A 143 -11.33 11.08 4.93
N GLY A 144 -11.94 10.39 3.98
CA GLY A 144 -11.30 9.97 2.73
C GLY A 144 -11.96 10.56 1.50
N GLY A 145 -11.16 10.80 0.48
CA GLY A 145 -11.64 11.25 -0.83
C GLY A 145 -10.81 10.69 -1.98
N ASP A 146 -11.38 10.67 -3.17
CA ASP A 146 -10.69 10.27 -4.40
C ASP A 146 -10.38 11.52 -5.23
N ILE A 147 -9.10 11.84 -5.40
CA ILE A 147 -8.66 13.01 -6.17
C ILE A 147 -8.50 12.74 -7.68
N GLY A 148 -8.76 11.50 -8.13
CA GLY A 148 -8.56 11.08 -9.52
C GLY A 148 -7.13 10.65 -9.81
N ASP A 149 -6.72 10.78 -11.07
CA ASP A 149 -5.42 10.33 -11.55
C ASP A 149 -4.44 11.49 -11.75
N PHE A 150 -3.15 11.20 -11.55
CA PHE A 150 -2.07 12.11 -11.94
C PHE A 150 -1.98 12.18 -13.48
N ASN A 151 -1.61 13.35 -14.00
CA ASN A 151 -1.44 13.57 -15.44
C ASN A 151 -0.16 12.92 -15.96
N ILE A 152 -0.24 11.63 -16.26
CA ILE A 152 0.87 10.85 -16.80
C ILE A 152 1.11 11.22 -18.27
N THR A 153 2.39 11.30 -18.67
CA THR A 153 2.79 11.48 -20.06
C THR A 153 3.13 10.12 -20.68
N PRO A 154 2.24 9.51 -21.49
CA PRO A 154 2.46 8.17 -22.04
C PRO A 154 3.77 8.08 -22.84
N GLY A 155 4.56 7.05 -22.56
CA GLY A 155 5.85 6.82 -23.22
C GLY A 155 7.04 7.61 -22.65
N TYR A 156 6.83 8.49 -21.67
CA TYR A 156 7.88 9.33 -21.10
C TYR A 156 7.93 9.20 -19.58
N ILE A 157 8.98 8.53 -19.08
CA ILE A 157 9.09 8.20 -17.65
C ILE A 157 9.36 9.45 -16.79
N HIS A 158 10.29 10.33 -17.17
CA HIS A 158 10.63 11.50 -16.36
C HIS A 158 9.50 12.50 -16.22
N PRO A 159 8.81 12.95 -17.29
CA PRO A 159 7.63 13.80 -17.12
C PRO A 159 6.50 13.14 -16.29
N SER A 160 6.38 11.81 -16.35
CA SER A 160 5.42 11.08 -15.53
C SER A 160 5.85 11.05 -14.05
N TYR A 161 7.14 10.88 -13.76
CA TYR A 161 7.68 10.99 -12.41
C TYR A 161 7.43 12.38 -11.81
N ASP A 162 7.70 13.44 -12.57
CA ASP A 162 7.45 14.82 -12.13
C ASP A 162 5.97 15.04 -11.76
N ALA A 163 5.06 14.48 -12.57
CA ALA A 163 3.62 14.58 -12.31
C ALA A 163 3.19 13.79 -11.04
N ILE A 164 3.72 12.58 -10.84
CA ILE A 164 3.46 11.75 -9.66
C ILE A 164 4.03 12.41 -8.41
N GLU A 165 5.31 12.80 -8.43
CA GLU A 165 5.97 13.48 -7.31
C GLU A 165 5.20 14.73 -6.88
N LYS A 166 4.85 15.59 -7.86
CA LYS A 166 4.06 16.80 -7.60
C LYS A 166 2.69 16.48 -7.00
N GLY A 167 2.01 15.46 -7.54
CA GLY A 167 0.69 15.05 -7.06
C GLY A 167 0.73 14.53 -5.62
N VAL A 168 1.67 13.63 -5.31
CA VAL A 168 1.89 13.11 -3.96
C VAL A 168 2.30 14.21 -3.00
N ALA A 169 3.21 15.10 -3.40
CA ALA A 169 3.59 16.26 -2.59
C ALA A 169 2.38 17.14 -2.25
N GLY A 170 1.50 17.40 -3.21
CA GLY A 170 0.28 18.17 -2.98
C GLY A 170 -0.67 17.55 -1.97
N ILE A 171 -0.78 16.21 -1.93
CA ILE A 171 -1.55 15.50 -0.89
C ILE A 171 -0.87 15.66 0.47
N LEU A 172 0.44 15.45 0.51
CA LEU A 172 1.24 15.53 1.73
C LEU A 172 1.24 16.93 2.34
N GLU A 173 1.28 17.98 1.51
CA GLU A 173 1.19 19.39 1.95
C GLU A 173 -0.10 19.70 2.71
N LYS A 174 -1.18 18.99 2.40
CA LYS A 174 -2.47 19.08 3.10
C LYS A 174 -2.55 18.21 4.34
N ASN A 175 -1.47 17.53 4.71
CA ASN A 175 -1.40 16.57 5.80
C ASN A 175 -2.35 15.37 5.63
N ALA A 176 -2.73 15.04 4.42
CA ALA A 176 -3.43 13.80 4.11
C ALA A 176 -2.44 12.68 3.78
N CYS A 177 -2.80 11.43 4.09
CA CYS A 177 -2.02 10.26 3.70
C CYS A 177 -2.30 9.91 2.22
N PRO A 178 -1.32 9.90 1.33
CA PRO A 178 -1.51 9.45 -0.04
C PRO A 178 -1.67 7.92 -0.07
N ILE A 179 -2.67 7.46 -0.83
CA ILE A 179 -2.86 6.06 -1.19
C ILE A 179 -2.89 6.01 -2.72
N VAL A 180 -1.80 5.58 -3.32
CA VAL A 180 -1.64 5.62 -4.77
C VAL A 180 -1.97 4.26 -5.37
N LEU A 181 -2.86 4.26 -6.35
CA LEU A 181 -3.25 3.10 -7.14
C LEU A 181 -2.34 3.07 -8.38
N GLY A 182 -1.48 2.09 -8.50
CA GLY A 182 -0.56 1.96 -9.62
C GLY A 182 -1.16 1.22 -10.82
N GLY A 183 -0.48 1.22 -11.69
CA GLY A 183 0.60 1.27 -12.60
C GLY A 183 1.67 0.22 -12.34
N ASP A 184 2.73 0.32 -13.10
CA ASP A 184 3.92 -0.49 -12.83
C ASP A 184 4.73 0.07 -11.66
N HIS A 185 5.64 -0.73 -11.10
CA HIS A 185 6.35 -0.39 -9.85
C HIS A 185 7.35 0.78 -9.99
N ALA A 186 7.66 1.23 -11.21
CA ALA A 186 8.50 2.40 -11.41
C ALA A 186 7.94 3.67 -10.77
N ILE A 187 6.61 3.78 -10.61
CA ILE A 187 5.95 4.94 -9.98
C ILE A 187 6.45 5.22 -8.57
N THR A 188 6.85 4.17 -7.85
CA THR A 188 7.25 4.23 -6.44
C THR A 188 8.45 5.16 -6.19
N LEU A 189 9.37 5.27 -7.15
CA LEU A 189 10.50 6.21 -7.02
C LEU A 189 10.01 7.66 -6.91
N ALA A 190 9.05 8.05 -7.74
CA ALA A 190 8.50 9.41 -7.71
C ALA A 190 7.71 9.68 -6.41
N GLU A 191 6.97 8.67 -5.92
CA GLU A 191 6.27 8.75 -4.63
C GLU A 191 7.27 8.93 -3.48
N LEU A 192 8.34 8.13 -3.44
CA LEU A 192 9.38 8.21 -2.43
C LEU A 192 10.11 9.56 -2.43
N ARG A 193 10.33 10.20 -3.60
CA ARG A 193 10.89 11.55 -3.67
C ARG A 193 10.03 12.56 -2.94
N ALA A 194 8.71 12.52 -3.16
CA ALA A 194 7.77 13.40 -2.45
C ALA A 194 7.72 13.11 -0.95
N VAL A 195 7.68 11.83 -0.57
CA VAL A 195 7.61 11.40 0.83
C VAL A 195 8.89 11.76 1.58
N ALA A 196 10.06 11.45 1.02
CA ALA A 196 11.34 11.74 1.65
C ALA A 196 11.62 13.24 1.77
N LYS A 197 11.10 14.06 0.87
CA LYS A 197 11.17 15.52 0.97
C LYS A 197 10.45 16.05 2.21
N LYS A 198 9.37 15.40 2.64
CA LYS A 198 8.60 15.79 3.85
C LYS A 198 9.15 15.20 5.13
N TYR A 199 9.56 13.93 5.10
CA TYR A 199 9.86 13.16 6.31
C TYR A 199 11.35 12.78 6.48
N GLY A 200 12.20 13.09 5.49
CA GLY A 200 13.56 12.55 5.38
C GLY A 200 13.52 11.10 4.89
N PRO A 201 14.66 10.40 4.92
CA PRO A 201 14.74 8.99 4.53
C PRO A 201 13.79 8.12 5.36
N VAL A 202 12.88 7.40 4.68
CA VAL A 202 11.86 6.56 5.33
C VAL A 202 12.27 5.09 5.36
N ALA A 203 11.70 4.32 6.28
CA ALA A 203 11.73 2.86 6.21
C ALA A 203 10.87 2.39 5.03
N LEU A 204 11.25 1.27 4.39
CA LEU A 204 10.48 0.62 3.35
C LEU A 204 9.96 -0.73 3.83
N VAL A 205 8.67 -0.98 3.66
CA VAL A 205 8.07 -2.32 3.71
C VAL A 205 7.59 -2.66 2.30
N HIS A 206 8.22 -3.63 1.68
CA HIS A 206 8.03 -4.00 0.29
C HIS A 206 7.56 -5.45 0.16
N PHE A 207 6.32 -5.63 -0.30
CA PHE A 207 5.75 -6.94 -0.65
C PHE A 207 5.79 -7.10 -2.17
N ASP A 208 6.46 -8.17 -2.65
CA ASP A 208 6.69 -8.37 -4.07
C ASP A 208 7.18 -9.80 -4.35
N SER A 209 7.14 -10.23 -5.59
CA SER A 209 7.89 -11.39 -6.07
C SER A 209 9.32 -11.04 -6.48
N HIS A 210 9.61 -9.77 -6.76
CA HIS A 210 10.89 -9.25 -7.24
C HIS A 210 11.57 -8.33 -6.22
N SER A 211 12.87 -8.14 -6.34
CA SER A 211 13.62 -7.24 -5.44
C SER A 211 13.55 -5.78 -5.87
N ASP A 212 13.39 -5.54 -7.17
CA ASP A 212 13.39 -4.21 -7.82
C ASP A 212 14.63 -3.36 -7.46
N LEU A 213 15.77 -4.06 -7.26
CA LEU A 213 17.07 -3.50 -6.92
C LEU A 213 18.07 -3.51 -8.09
N CYS A 214 17.63 -3.86 -9.29
CA CYS A 214 18.50 -3.85 -10.47
C CYS A 214 19.13 -2.47 -10.68
N ASP A 215 20.40 -2.43 -11.09
CA ASP A 215 21.02 -1.16 -11.43
C ASP A 215 20.46 -0.62 -12.75
N GLU A 216 20.28 -1.50 -13.72
CA GLU A 216 19.65 -1.17 -15.01
C GLU A 216 18.91 -2.37 -15.60
N VAL A 217 17.91 -2.09 -16.42
CA VAL A 217 17.17 -3.06 -17.23
C VAL A 217 17.12 -2.53 -18.66
N PHE A 218 17.54 -3.33 -19.64
CA PHE A 218 17.68 -2.90 -21.05
C PHE A 218 18.56 -1.64 -21.23
N GLY A 219 19.61 -1.47 -20.41
CA GLY A 219 20.46 -0.30 -20.42
C GLY A 219 19.80 0.98 -19.91
N GLN A 220 18.65 0.86 -19.21
CA GLN A 220 17.93 1.97 -18.62
C GLN A 220 17.92 1.89 -17.10
N LYS A 221 18.28 2.99 -16.44
CA LYS A 221 18.32 3.10 -14.97
C LYS A 221 16.96 3.33 -14.34
N TYR A 222 15.96 3.74 -15.09
CA TYR A 222 14.60 4.01 -14.65
C TYR A 222 13.64 3.03 -15.31
N ASN A 223 13.16 2.06 -14.53
CA ASN A 223 12.34 0.94 -14.97
C ASN A 223 11.59 0.37 -13.76
N HIS A 224 10.60 -0.50 -13.94
CA HIS A 224 9.88 -1.10 -12.82
C HIS A 224 10.76 -1.99 -11.93
N GLY A 225 11.86 -2.57 -12.43
CA GLY A 225 12.79 -3.40 -11.66
C GLY A 225 13.94 -2.62 -10.99
N THR A 226 13.91 -1.27 -11.00
CA THR A 226 15.03 -0.45 -10.51
C THR A 226 14.68 0.59 -9.44
N PRO A 227 13.42 0.79 -9.02
CA PRO A 227 13.02 1.94 -8.21
C PRO A 227 13.72 1.98 -6.85
N PHE A 228 13.91 0.84 -6.19
CA PHE A 228 14.51 0.83 -4.86
C PHE A 228 16.02 0.99 -4.90
N ARG A 229 16.69 0.55 -5.97
CA ARG A 229 18.10 0.90 -6.18
C ARG A 229 18.26 2.41 -6.31
N ARG A 230 17.45 3.06 -7.12
CA ARG A 230 17.44 4.53 -7.24
C ARG A 230 17.09 5.21 -5.92
N ALA A 231 16.10 4.70 -5.20
CA ALA A 231 15.69 5.26 -3.90
C ALA A 231 16.82 5.22 -2.86
N ILE A 232 17.63 4.17 -2.84
CA ILE A 232 18.82 4.07 -1.97
C ILE A 232 19.88 5.10 -2.41
N GLU A 233 20.19 5.17 -3.70
CA GLU A 233 21.19 6.08 -4.24
C GLU A 233 20.82 7.56 -4.04
N GLU A 234 19.54 7.90 -4.13
CA GLU A 234 19.02 9.24 -3.86
C GLU A 234 18.85 9.53 -2.36
N GLY A 235 19.06 8.54 -1.48
CA GLY A 235 18.91 8.71 -0.03
C GLY A 235 17.45 8.91 0.42
N LEU A 236 16.48 8.33 -0.32
CA LEU A 236 15.05 8.48 -0.05
C LEU A 236 14.54 7.48 0.99
N ILE A 237 15.19 6.33 1.07
CA ILE A 237 14.89 5.29 2.06
C ILE A 237 16.09 5.03 2.96
N ASP A 238 15.81 4.56 4.18
CA ASP A 238 16.82 4.06 5.12
C ASP A 238 16.92 2.53 4.99
N PRO A 239 17.93 1.99 4.28
CA PRO A 239 18.04 0.55 4.05
C PRO A 239 18.12 -0.26 5.34
N SER A 240 18.72 0.31 6.41
CA SER A 240 18.88 -0.37 7.69
C SER A 240 17.56 -0.61 8.43
N HIS A 241 16.51 0.14 8.09
CA HIS A 241 15.15 0.01 8.62
C HIS A 241 14.16 -0.52 7.57
N SER A 242 14.68 -1.00 6.43
CA SER A 242 13.86 -1.45 5.30
C SER A 242 13.85 -2.97 5.17
N ILE A 243 12.71 -3.51 4.70
CA ILE A 243 12.49 -4.95 4.52
C ILE A 243 11.74 -5.23 3.23
N GLN A 244 12.22 -6.24 2.50
CA GLN A 244 11.60 -6.81 1.30
C GLN A 244 11.11 -8.23 1.59
N ILE A 245 9.89 -8.56 1.18
CA ILE A 245 9.17 -9.76 1.59
C ILE A 245 8.54 -10.44 0.37
N GLY A 246 8.82 -11.72 0.18
CA GLY A 246 8.11 -12.56 -0.79
C GLY A 246 8.87 -12.88 -2.07
N MET A 247 10.08 -12.38 -2.23
CA MET A 247 10.91 -12.58 -3.44
C MET A 247 11.07 -14.06 -3.75
N ARG A 248 10.89 -14.41 -5.03
CA ARG A 248 10.91 -15.79 -5.52
C ARG A 248 11.19 -15.85 -7.02
N GLY A 249 11.03 -17.01 -7.60
CA GLY A 249 11.31 -17.23 -9.03
C GLY A 249 12.78 -17.55 -9.31
N SER A 250 13.12 -17.62 -10.59
CA SER A 250 14.48 -17.81 -11.07
C SER A 250 15.17 -16.47 -11.30
N LEU A 251 16.45 -16.41 -11.05
CA LEU A 251 17.26 -15.20 -11.16
C LEU A 251 18.30 -15.34 -12.29
N TYR A 252 18.61 -14.23 -12.96
CA TYR A 252 19.74 -14.18 -13.89
C TYR A 252 21.08 -14.13 -13.14
N ASP A 253 21.14 -13.38 -12.04
CA ASP A 253 22.28 -13.35 -11.13
C ASP A 253 21.96 -14.10 -9.83
N PRO A 254 22.69 -15.18 -9.50
CA PRO A 254 22.46 -15.93 -8.26
C PRO A 254 22.72 -15.11 -6.99
N ASN A 255 23.33 -13.93 -7.12
CA ASN A 255 23.63 -13.04 -6.01
C ASN A 255 22.57 -11.92 -5.83
N GLU A 256 21.56 -11.85 -6.67
CA GLU A 256 20.55 -10.76 -6.59
C GLU A 256 19.94 -10.62 -5.20
N HIS A 257 19.57 -11.72 -4.54
CA HIS A 257 19.07 -11.66 -3.16
C HIS A 257 20.13 -11.22 -2.14
N LYS A 258 21.43 -11.45 -2.41
CA LYS A 258 22.51 -10.96 -1.53
C LYS A 258 22.72 -9.47 -1.70
N MET A 259 22.44 -8.92 -2.88
CA MET A 259 22.53 -7.49 -3.16
C MET A 259 21.67 -6.66 -2.19
N ALA A 260 20.50 -7.14 -1.80
CA ALA A 260 19.66 -6.46 -0.80
C ALA A 260 20.42 -6.28 0.53
N ALA A 261 21.10 -7.33 1.01
CA ALA A 261 21.90 -7.26 2.23
C ALA A 261 23.15 -6.37 2.07
N GLU A 262 23.81 -6.40 0.91
CA GLU A 262 24.95 -5.54 0.59
C GLU A 262 24.56 -4.06 0.58
N LEU A 263 23.33 -3.77 0.16
CA LEU A 263 22.73 -2.44 0.21
C LEU A 263 22.17 -2.08 1.60
N GLY A 264 22.26 -2.98 2.59
CA GLY A 264 21.80 -2.76 3.95
C GLY A 264 20.35 -3.11 4.23
N MET A 265 19.61 -3.63 3.24
CA MET A 265 18.21 -4.03 3.38
C MET A 265 18.07 -5.45 3.92
N LYS A 266 16.95 -5.76 4.57
CA LYS A 266 16.55 -7.13 4.92
C LYS A 266 15.65 -7.68 3.83
N LEU A 267 15.98 -8.85 3.28
CA LEU A 267 15.18 -9.57 2.30
C LEU A 267 14.75 -10.91 2.88
N ILE A 268 13.45 -11.21 2.84
CA ILE A 268 12.88 -12.50 3.28
C ILE A 268 12.17 -13.14 2.08
N PRO A 269 12.78 -14.14 1.43
CA PRO A 269 12.19 -14.80 0.28
C PRO A 269 10.98 -15.65 0.68
N ALA A 270 10.09 -15.92 -0.28
CA ALA A 270 8.80 -16.57 -0.06
C ALA A 270 8.89 -17.89 0.71
N HIS A 271 9.90 -18.73 0.42
CA HIS A 271 10.08 -19.99 1.15
C HIS A 271 10.40 -19.77 2.64
N LYS A 272 11.18 -18.72 2.97
CA LYS A 272 11.49 -18.37 4.37
C LYS A 272 10.28 -17.82 5.10
N VAL A 273 9.43 -17.02 4.40
CA VAL A 273 8.14 -16.58 4.98
C VAL A 273 7.29 -17.78 5.39
N ARG A 274 7.23 -18.83 4.55
CA ARG A 274 6.47 -20.04 4.87
C ARG A 274 7.08 -20.85 6.03
N GLU A 275 8.41 -20.89 6.14
CA GLU A 275 9.10 -21.56 7.25
C GLU A 275 8.83 -20.86 8.59
N MET A 276 8.86 -19.53 8.62
CA MET A 276 8.71 -18.75 9.87
C MET A 276 7.24 -18.48 10.26
N GLY A 277 6.34 -18.47 9.27
CA GLY A 277 4.92 -18.12 9.45
C GLY A 277 4.66 -16.64 9.57
N LEU A 278 3.41 -16.23 9.29
CA LEU A 278 3.02 -14.82 9.23
C LEU A 278 3.23 -14.06 10.56
N PRO A 279 2.92 -14.62 11.75
CA PRO A 279 3.13 -13.88 13.00
C PRO A 279 4.59 -13.48 13.23
N ALA A 280 5.53 -14.40 13.01
CA ALA A 280 6.96 -14.13 13.18
C ALA A 280 7.50 -13.17 12.10
N LEU A 281 6.95 -13.23 10.88
CA LEU A 281 7.25 -12.27 9.83
C LEU A 281 6.83 -10.86 10.21
N ILE A 282 5.61 -10.70 10.73
CA ILE A 282 5.06 -9.41 11.17
C ILE A 282 5.94 -8.82 12.28
N GLU A 283 6.28 -9.61 13.30
CA GLU A 283 7.20 -9.17 14.36
C GLU A 283 8.55 -8.73 13.79
N THR A 284 9.11 -9.51 12.86
CA THR A 284 10.37 -9.17 12.18
C THR A 284 10.29 -7.86 11.41
N ALA A 285 9.18 -7.60 10.72
CA ALA A 285 8.97 -6.35 9.97
C ALA A 285 8.84 -5.17 10.93
N ILE A 286 8.07 -5.33 12.01
CA ILE A 286 7.91 -4.34 13.07
C ILE A 286 9.26 -3.95 13.69
N GLU A 287 10.03 -4.94 14.12
CA GLU A 287 11.36 -4.71 14.70
C GLU A 287 12.29 -4.02 13.71
N ARG A 288 12.22 -4.39 12.42
CA ARG A 288 13.09 -3.82 11.39
C ARG A 288 12.80 -2.34 11.13
N VAL A 289 11.53 -1.97 11.03
CA VAL A 289 11.09 -0.59 10.79
C VAL A 289 11.32 0.29 12.03
N GLY A 290 11.08 -0.25 13.22
CA GLY A 290 11.19 0.50 14.48
C GLY A 290 10.24 1.70 14.52
N ASP A 291 10.75 2.86 14.93
CA ASP A 291 9.97 4.10 15.08
C ASP A 291 10.09 5.03 13.85
N LYS A 292 10.63 4.57 12.74
CA LYS A 292 10.81 5.36 11.52
C LYS A 292 9.49 5.61 10.80
N PRO A 293 9.32 6.77 10.14
CA PRO A 293 8.31 6.92 9.11
C PRO A 293 8.47 5.80 8.08
N CYS A 294 7.37 5.17 7.69
CA CYS A 294 7.40 3.99 6.83
C CYS A 294 6.62 4.21 5.54
N PHE A 295 7.23 3.87 4.41
CA PHE A 295 6.57 3.72 3.13
C PHE A 295 6.26 2.24 2.91
N LEU A 296 4.98 1.92 2.70
CA LEU A 296 4.54 0.57 2.36
C LEU A 296 4.18 0.52 0.89
N THR A 297 4.75 -0.45 0.18
CA THR A 297 4.39 -0.77 -1.20
C THR A 297 4.06 -2.25 -1.34
N PHE A 298 3.04 -2.54 -2.16
CA PHE A 298 2.55 -3.87 -2.40
C PHE A 298 2.41 -4.10 -3.90
N ASP A 299 3.37 -4.80 -4.51
CA ASP A 299 3.18 -5.30 -5.87
C ASP A 299 2.22 -6.49 -5.83
N ILE A 300 1.25 -6.48 -6.73
CA ILE A 300 0.22 -7.52 -6.76
C ILE A 300 0.78 -8.89 -7.13
N ASP A 301 1.94 -8.95 -7.76
CA ASP A 301 2.60 -10.21 -8.07
C ASP A 301 3.23 -10.91 -6.85
N PHE A 302 3.25 -10.27 -5.67
CA PHE A 302 3.44 -10.94 -4.39
C PHE A 302 2.42 -12.08 -4.22
N ILE A 303 1.19 -11.85 -4.66
CA ILE A 303 0.12 -12.84 -4.70
C ILE A 303 0.35 -13.83 -5.84
N ASP A 304 0.04 -15.10 -5.61
CA ASP A 304 0.16 -16.15 -6.63
C ASP A 304 -0.72 -15.85 -7.84
N PRO A 305 -0.26 -16.08 -9.08
CA PRO A 305 -1.06 -15.88 -10.30
C PRO A 305 -2.39 -16.65 -10.34
N ALA A 306 -2.57 -17.68 -9.51
CA ALA A 306 -3.87 -18.35 -9.36
C ALA A 306 -4.94 -17.43 -8.78
N TYR A 307 -4.54 -16.41 -8.01
CA TYR A 307 -5.44 -15.41 -7.40
C TYR A 307 -5.34 -14.05 -8.09
N ALA A 308 -4.14 -13.67 -8.56
CA ALA A 308 -3.87 -12.37 -9.16
C ALA A 308 -3.12 -12.50 -10.51
N PRO A 309 -3.78 -12.99 -11.59
CA PRO A 309 -3.12 -13.21 -12.88
C PRO A 309 -2.84 -11.92 -13.67
N GLY A 310 -3.44 -10.79 -13.27
CA GLY A 310 -3.46 -9.54 -14.03
C GLY A 310 -2.27 -8.62 -13.73
N THR A 311 -1.06 -9.18 -13.60
CA THR A 311 0.17 -8.42 -13.39
C THR A 311 1.11 -8.49 -14.59
N GLY A 312 2.09 -7.59 -14.65
CA GLY A 312 3.09 -7.49 -15.72
C GLY A 312 4.06 -8.66 -15.74
N THR A 313 4.54 -9.09 -14.58
CA THR A 313 5.60 -10.10 -14.40
C THR A 313 5.20 -11.12 -13.33
N PRO A 314 4.21 -12.01 -13.62
CA PRO A 314 3.73 -12.96 -12.63
C PRO A 314 4.77 -14.04 -12.33
N GLU A 315 4.95 -14.35 -11.03
CA GLU A 315 5.76 -15.45 -10.55
C GLU A 315 4.92 -16.47 -9.78
N VAL A 316 5.09 -17.76 -10.09
CA VAL A 316 4.39 -18.86 -9.41
C VAL A 316 4.93 -19.10 -8.00
N GLY A 317 4.17 -19.81 -7.16
CA GLY A 317 4.56 -20.09 -5.79
C GLY A 317 4.40 -18.87 -4.87
N GLY A 318 3.53 -17.94 -5.23
CA GLY A 318 3.17 -16.77 -4.45
C GLY A 318 2.25 -17.06 -3.27
N PHE A 319 1.73 -16.01 -2.66
CA PHE A 319 0.85 -16.09 -1.51
C PHE A 319 -0.61 -16.08 -1.95
N THR A 320 -1.47 -16.65 -1.11
CA THR A 320 -2.92 -16.54 -1.30
C THR A 320 -3.40 -15.12 -1.04
N SER A 321 -4.57 -14.77 -1.54
CA SER A 321 -5.21 -13.50 -1.21
C SER A 321 -5.47 -13.34 0.30
N LEU A 322 -5.72 -14.45 1.03
CA LEU A 322 -5.88 -14.43 2.48
C LEU A 322 -4.59 -14.06 3.20
N GLU A 323 -3.47 -14.70 2.85
CA GLU A 323 -2.15 -14.39 3.43
C GLU A 323 -1.76 -12.92 3.17
N GLY A 324 -1.98 -12.42 1.95
CA GLY A 324 -1.76 -11.01 1.64
C GLY A 324 -2.59 -10.07 2.50
N LEU A 325 -3.85 -10.40 2.74
CA LEU A 325 -4.73 -9.63 3.64
C LEU A 325 -4.26 -9.65 5.09
N GLU A 326 -3.82 -10.81 5.59
CA GLU A 326 -3.33 -10.94 6.97
C GLU A 326 -2.05 -10.13 7.19
N LEU A 327 -1.17 -10.08 6.19
CA LEU A 327 0.08 -9.32 6.25
C LEU A 327 -0.11 -7.81 6.25
N VAL A 328 -1.13 -7.31 5.55
CA VAL A 328 -1.43 -5.87 5.53
C VAL A 328 -2.34 -5.42 6.68
N ARG A 329 -2.90 -6.31 7.46
CA ARG A 329 -3.64 -6.04 8.70
C ARG A 329 -2.73 -5.92 9.90
#